data_aff468dd1803cea80592dbdd92bb6144
#
_entry.id   aff468dd1803cea80592dbdd92bb6144
#
_cell.length_a   1.000
_cell.length_b   1.000
_cell.length_c   1.000
_cell.angle_alpha   90.00
_cell.angle_beta   90.00
_cell.angle_gamma   90.00
#
_symmetry.space_group_name_H-M   'P 1'
#
loop_
_entity.id
_entity.type
_entity.pdbx_description
1 polymer ?
#
loop_
_entity_poly.entity_id
_entity_poly.type
_entity_poly.pdbx_seq_one_letter_code
_entity_poly.pdbx_strand_id
1 'polypeptide(L)'
;VYSYDLFERFGVWTAPQSSYCKLTIKIPGDAKPAYFGVYQMVEPVDDTYLANRNSFYKSTTGNLWKASYGADLKNTSTAPDRMGIENVTLTSNYSPVYDYKGKKGNLETSKSQLVDFISQTNAKSGTELQNYLSSKMDVNLFLKTYAVNVTLGMWDDYWNNKNNFYFYFDSDNKFYFIPYDY
;
A
#
# COMPACT_ATOMS: atom_id res chain seq x y z
N VAL A 1 10.99 -11.32 5.28
CA VAL A 1 10.15 -12.43 5.83
C VAL A 1 9.84 -12.21 7.30
N TYR A 2 10.84 -11.97 8.15
CA TYR A 2 10.64 -11.76 9.59
C TYR A 2 9.68 -10.60 9.90
N SER A 3 9.82 -9.46 9.22
CA SER A 3 8.97 -8.29 9.40
C SER A 3 7.50 -8.61 9.10
N TYR A 4 7.24 -9.32 8.00
CA TYR A 4 5.87 -9.71 7.61
C TYR A 4 5.25 -10.75 8.56
N ASP A 5 6.06 -11.73 9.06
CA ASP A 5 5.62 -12.66 10.11
C ASP A 5 5.24 -11.90 11.40
N LEU A 6 5.98 -10.85 11.74
CA LEU A 6 5.66 -10.03 12.90
C LEU A 6 4.34 -9.27 12.72
N PHE A 7 4.09 -8.67 11.55
CA PHE A 7 2.80 -8.04 11.24
C PHE A 7 1.65 -9.03 11.38
N GLU A 8 1.78 -10.24 10.83
CA GLU A 8 0.76 -11.29 10.92
C GLU A 8 0.48 -11.69 12.37
N ARG A 9 1.51 -11.94 13.18
CA ARG A 9 1.38 -12.30 14.62
C ARG A 9 0.70 -11.23 15.44
N PHE A 10 0.86 -9.97 15.09
CA PHE A 10 0.18 -8.84 15.74
C PHE A 10 -1.21 -8.55 15.15
N GLY A 11 -1.67 -9.38 14.23
CA GLY A 11 -2.99 -9.26 13.63
C GLY A 11 -3.13 -8.09 12.67
N VAL A 12 -2.02 -7.67 12.02
CA VAL A 12 -2.03 -6.71 10.91
C VAL A 12 -2.32 -7.46 9.62
N TRP A 13 -3.58 -7.83 9.43
CA TRP A 13 -4.03 -8.63 8.30
C TRP A 13 -3.88 -7.94 6.93
N THR A 14 -3.67 -6.62 6.92
CA THR A 14 -3.36 -5.86 5.70
C THR A 14 -1.91 -6.00 5.26
N ALA A 15 -1.01 -6.58 6.07
CA ALA A 15 0.34 -6.82 5.62
C ALA A 15 0.38 -7.92 4.55
N PRO A 16 1.20 -7.79 3.49
CA PRO A 16 1.46 -8.86 2.54
C PRO A 16 2.06 -10.09 3.22
N GLN A 17 1.80 -11.25 2.67
CA GLN A 17 2.48 -12.48 3.09
C GLN A 17 3.89 -12.54 2.49
N SER A 18 4.79 -13.24 3.17
CA SER A 18 6.16 -13.39 2.71
C SER A 18 6.73 -14.77 3.08
N SER A 19 7.54 -15.31 2.19
CA SER A 19 8.22 -16.59 2.38
C SER A 19 9.60 -16.59 1.73
N TYR A 20 10.41 -17.63 2.02
CA TYR A 20 11.63 -17.86 1.27
C TYR A 20 11.37 -18.83 0.11
N CYS A 21 12.03 -18.59 -1.01
CA CYS A 21 12.04 -19.51 -2.15
C CYS A 21 13.45 -19.80 -2.64
N LYS A 22 13.64 -21.02 -3.18
CA LYS A 22 14.86 -21.35 -3.92
C LYS A 22 14.67 -20.94 -5.37
N LEU A 23 15.52 -20.03 -5.86
CA LEU A 23 15.47 -19.57 -7.24
C LEU A 23 16.39 -20.42 -8.11
N THR A 24 15.82 -21.01 -9.15
CA THR A 24 16.55 -21.64 -10.24
C THR A 24 16.11 -21.03 -11.56
N ILE A 25 17.06 -20.73 -12.45
CA ILE A 25 16.78 -20.14 -13.76
C ILE A 25 17.30 -21.08 -14.84
N LYS A 26 16.46 -21.36 -15.84
CA LYS A 26 16.82 -22.10 -17.04
C LYS A 26 16.68 -21.18 -18.25
N ILE A 27 17.77 -21.00 -18.97
CA ILE A 27 17.79 -20.24 -20.22
C ILE A 27 17.62 -21.22 -21.40
N PRO A 28 16.93 -20.85 -22.47
CA PRO A 28 16.87 -21.69 -23.68
C PRO A 28 18.27 -22.07 -24.16
N GLY A 29 18.51 -23.38 -24.34
CA GLY A 29 19.83 -23.94 -24.71
C GLY A 29 20.61 -24.54 -23.55
N ASP A 30 20.30 -24.22 -22.30
CA ASP A 30 20.96 -24.84 -21.14
C ASP A 30 20.51 -26.26 -20.92
N ALA A 31 21.47 -27.15 -20.58
CA ALA A 31 21.17 -28.56 -20.27
C ALA A 31 20.40 -28.67 -18.94
N LYS A 32 20.69 -27.82 -17.95
CA LYS A 32 20.10 -27.82 -16.60
C LYS A 32 19.86 -26.40 -16.12
N PRO A 33 18.84 -26.20 -15.20
CA PRO A 33 18.67 -24.93 -14.53
C PRO A 33 19.88 -24.61 -13.64
N ALA A 34 20.30 -23.35 -13.60
CA ALA A 34 21.28 -22.83 -12.66
C ALA A 34 20.60 -22.42 -11.35
N TYR A 35 21.19 -22.79 -10.23
CA TYR A 35 20.70 -22.36 -8.91
C TYR A 35 21.27 -20.99 -8.57
N PHE A 36 20.38 -20.03 -8.26
CA PHE A 36 20.74 -18.64 -7.97
C PHE A 36 20.73 -18.31 -6.47
N GLY A 37 20.21 -19.17 -5.63
CA GLY A 37 20.21 -18.97 -4.18
C GLY A 37 18.80 -19.01 -3.56
N VAL A 38 18.73 -18.55 -2.31
CA VAL A 38 17.49 -18.38 -1.57
C VAL A 38 17.10 -16.88 -1.61
N TYR A 39 15.87 -16.62 -2.02
CA TYR A 39 15.32 -15.26 -2.14
C TYR A 39 14.09 -15.09 -1.27
N GLN A 40 13.84 -13.88 -0.85
CA GLN A 40 12.56 -13.49 -0.28
C GLN A 40 11.53 -13.35 -1.41
N MET A 41 10.36 -13.94 -1.20
CA MET A 41 9.20 -13.77 -2.04
C MET A 41 8.13 -13.06 -1.23
N VAL A 42 7.70 -11.89 -1.68
CA VAL A 42 6.67 -11.07 -1.04
C VAL A 42 5.43 -11.07 -1.92
N GLU A 43 4.25 -11.23 -1.30
CA GLU A 43 2.97 -11.16 -2.00
C GLU A 43 2.84 -9.78 -2.68
N PRO A 44 2.60 -9.72 -4.01
CA PRO A 44 2.33 -8.46 -4.68
C PRO A 44 0.99 -7.89 -4.21
N VAL A 45 0.94 -6.56 -4.00
CA VAL A 45 -0.31 -5.89 -3.62
C VAL A 45 -1.08 -5.51 -4.89
N ASP A 46 -1.98 -6.39 -5.30
CA ASP A 46 -2.78 -6.33 -6.53
C ASP A 46 -4.21 -6.86 -6.31
N ASP A 47 -4.93 -7.12 -7.39
CA ASP A 47 -6.30 -7.68 -7.35
C ASP A 47 -6.33 -9.05 -6.66
N THR A 48 -5.28 -9.88 -6.78
CA THR A 48 -5.18 -11.18 -6.12
C THR A 48 -5.01 -11.02 -4.62
N TYR A 49 -4.17 -10.08 -4.18
CA TYR A 49 -4.02 -9.72 -2.77
C TYR A 49 -5.36 -9.29 -2.16
N LEU A 50 -6.13 -8.45 -2.86
CA LEU A 50 -7.46 -8.01 -2.41
C LEU A 50 -8.43 -9.19 -2.35
N ALA A 51 -8.46 -10.05 -3.37
CA ALA A 51 -9.34 -11.22 -3.42
C ALA A 51 -9.06 -12.21 -2.28
N ASN A 52 -7.80 -12.42 -1.92
CA ASN A 52 -7.39 -13.29 -0.80
C ASN A 52 -7.88 -12.77 0.56
N ARG A 53 -8.23 -11.48 0.65
CA ARG A 53 -8.72 -10.80 1.86
C ARG A 53 -10.18 -10.35 1.77
N ASN A 54 -10.97 -10.96 0.88
CA ASN A 54 -12.37 -10.57 0.64
C ASN A 54 -13.28 -10.69 1.86
N SER A 55 -12.91 -11.48 2.87
CA SER A 55 -13.64 -11.59 4.13
C SER A 55 -13.41 -10.41 5.09
N PHE A 56 -12.37 -9.62 4.86
CA PHE A 56 -12.01 -8.46 5.71
C PHE A 56 -12.45 -7.14 5.08
N TYR A 57 -12.42 -7.03 3.76
CA TYR A 57 -12.89 -5.84 3.03
C TYR A 57 -14.40 -5.93 2.77
N LYS A 58 -15.07 -4.78 2.76
CA LYS A 58 -16.47 -4.71 2.33
C LYS A 58 -16.64 -5.08 0.86
N SER A 59 -15.65 -4.73 0.05
CA SER A 59 -15.53 -5.15 -1.35
C SER A 59 -14.07 -5.18 -1.76
N THR A 60 -13.77 -5.92 -2.82
CA THR A 60 -12.44 -6.01 -3.44
C THR A 60 -12.37 -5.24 -4.77
N THR A 61 -13.41 -4.46 -5.10
CA THR A 61 -13.52 -3.67 -6.33
C THR A 61 -13.35 -2.17 -6.11
N GLY A 62 -12.77 -1.79 -4.97
CA GLY A 62 -12.51 -0.39 -4.60
C GLY A 62 -11.25 0.18 -5.26
N ASN A 63 -10.65 1.16 -4.61
CA ASN A 63 -9.56 1.95 -5.17
C ASN A 63 -8.24 1.68 -4.46
N LEU A 64 -7.32 1.00 -5.15
CA LEU A 64 -5.98 0.68 -4.65
C LEU A 64 -4.98 1.71 -5.15
N TRP A 65 -4.13 2.19 -4.24
CA TRP A 65 -3.08 3.16 -4.51
C TRP A 65 -1.75 2.67 -3.94
N LYS A 66 -0.66 2.91 -4.67
CA LYS A 66 0.71 2.77 -4.17
C LYS A 66 1.25 4.15 -3.84
N ALA A 67 1.87 4.27 -2.67
CA ALA A 67 2.52 5.49 -2.22
C ALA A 67 4.02 5.45 -2.52
N SER A 68 4.50 6.46 -3.23
CA SER A 68 5.91 6.70 -3.52
C SER A 68 6.46 7.83 -2.63
N TYR A 69 7.75 8.10 -2.71
CA TYR A 69 8.42 9.12 -1.89
C TYR A 69 7.66 10.46 -1.85
N GLY A 70 7.40 10.93 -0.64
CA GLY A 70 6.67 12.17 -0.38
C GLY A 70 5.15 12.02 -0.28
N ALA A 71 4.62 10.80 -0.20
CA ALA A 71 3.20 10.51 0.03
C ALA A 71 2.81 10.74 1.51
N ASP A 72 2.73 11.98 1.93
CA ASP A 72 2.55 12.39 3.33
C ASP A 72 1.10 12.48 3.80
N LEU A 73 0.13 12.22 2.91
CA LEU A 73 -1.31 12.37 3.15
C LEU A 73 -1.68 13.78 3.66
N LYS A 74 -0.99 14.80 3.14
CA LYS A 74 -1.27 16.22 3.39
C LYS A 74 -1.81 16.91 2.13
N ASN A 75 -2.45 18.03 2.30
CA ASN A 75 -3.04 18.80 1.17
C ASN A 75 -2.00 19.15 0.09
N THR A 76 -0.74 19.38 0.44
CA THR A 76 0.34 19.68 -0.51
C THR A 76 0.69 18.53 -1.44
N SER A 77 0.41 17.28 -1.07
CA SER A 77 0.70 16.11 -1.88
C SER A 77 -0.44 15.69 -2.82
N THR A 78 -1.55 16.45 -2.83
CA THR A 78 -2.73 16.20 -3.68
C THR A 78 -2.77 17.04 -4.95
N ALA A 79 -1.70 17.71 -5.31
CA ALA A 79 -1.61 18.40 -6.59
C ALA A 79 -1.88 17.42 -7.75
N PRO A 80 -2.59 17.82 -8.80
CA PRO A 80 -3.05 16.93 -9.87
C PRO A 80 -1.93 16.11 -10.54
N ASP A 81 -0.73 16.67 -10.64
CA ASP A 81 0.46 16.06 -11.21
C ASP A 81 1.10 14.99 -10.29
N ARG A 82 0.72 14.96 -9.03
CA ARG A 82 1.21 14.01 -8.02
C ARG A 82 0.35 12.75 -7.88
N MET A 83 -0.80 12.72 -8.54
CA MET A 83 -1.73 11.57 -8.53
C MET A 83 -1.97 11.09 -9.96
N GLY A 84 -1.76 9.82 -10.24
CA GLY A 84 -1.95 9.29 -11.58
C GLY A 84 -1.69 7.80 -11.68
N ILE A 85 -1.46 7.34 -12.89
CA ILE A 85 -1.02 5.97 -13.18
C ILE A 85 0.42 6.06 -13.65
N GLU A 86 1.31 5.34 -13.00
CA GLU A 86 2.72 5.24 -13.39
C GLU A 86 2.87 4.85 -14.86
N ASN A 87 3.73 5.56 -15.57
CA ASN A 87 4.09 5.25 -16.94
C ASN A 87 5.59 5.43 -17.15
N VAL A 88 6.34 4.37 -16.87
CA VAL A 88 7.79 4.33 -17.07
C VAL A 88 8.10 3.47 -18.30
N THR A 89 8.59 4.13 -19.35
CA THR A 89 8.99 3.50 -20.61
C THR A 89 10.34 4.07 -21.05
N LEU A 90 10.86 3.65 -22.19
CA LEU A 90 12.08 4.24 -22.78
C LEU A 90 11.92 5.73 -23.11
N THR A 91 10.70 6.20 -23.31
CA THR A 91 10.39 7.57 -23.75
C THR A 91 9.56 8.38 -22.76
N SER A 92 9.07 7.76 -21.69
CA SER A 92 8.27 8.40 -20.63
C SER A 92 8.77 7.95 -19.27
N ASN A 93 8.93 8.91 -18.36
CA ASN A 93 9.29 8.65 -16.97
C ASN A 93 8.34 9.44 -16.05
N TYR A 94 7.08 9.00 -16.02
CA TYR A 94 6.10 9.57 -15.10
C TYR A 94 5.84 8.58 -13.96
N SER A 95 6.26 8.96 -12.75
CA SER A 95 6.04 8.20 -11.51
C SER A 95 5.36 9.13 -10.49
N PRO A 96 4.04 9.05 -10.34
CA PRO A 96 3.30 9.90 -9.42
C PRO A 96 3.59 9.52 -7.96
N VAL A 97 3.42 10.48 -7.05
CA VAL A 97 3.53 10.24 -5.60
C VAL A 97 2.45 9.27 -5.12
N TYR A 98 1.24 9.40 -5.66
CA TYR A 98 0.15 8.45 -5.48
C TYR A 98 -0.16 7.77 -6.81
N ASP A 99 0.29 6.54 -6.94
CA ASP A 99 0.13 5.74 -8.15
C ASP A 99 -1.12 4.85 -8.05
N TYR A 100 -2.08 5.11 -8.90
CA TYR A 100 -3.34 4.38 -8.94
C TYR A 100 -3.16 2.99 -9.57
N LYS A 101 -3.48 1.95 -8.82
CA LYS A 101 -3.36 0.54 -9.23
C LYS A 101 -4.71 -0.09 -9.61
N GLY A 102 -5.80 0.68 -9.59
CA GLY A 102 -7.12 0.21 -10.00
C GLY A 102 -7.41 0.36 -11.50
N LYS A 103 -8.66 0.22 -11.89
CA LYS A 103 -9.09 0.34 -13.30
C LYS A 103 -8.97 1.78 -13.78
N LYS A 104 -8.29 2.00 -14.91
CA LYS A 104 -8.04 3.33 -15.51
C LYS A 104 -9.30 4.20 -15.63
N GLY A 105 -10.46 3.63 -15.94
CA GLY A 105 -11.73 4.37 -16.05
C GLY A 105 -12.22 4.99 -14.74
N ASN A 106 -11.69 4.57 -13.59
CA ASN A 106 -12.08 5.08 -12.27
C ASN A 106 -11.08 6.11 -11.72
N LEU A 107 -10.04 6.48 -12.46
CA LEU A 107 -8.95 7.32 -11.96
C LEU A 107 -9.46 8.65 -11.39
N GLU A 108 -10.30 9.38 -12.11
CA GLU A 108 -10.74 10.73 -11.68
C GLU A 108 -11.66 10.69 -10.44
N THR A 109 -12.54 9.69 -10.36
CA THR A 109 -13.35 9.48 -9.15
C THR A 109 -12.50 9.06 -7.96
N SER A 110 -11.47 8.24 -8.20
CA SER A 110 -10.52 7.79 -7.18
C SER A 110 -9.63 8.93 -6.68
N LYS A 111 -9.20 9.84 -7.55
CA LYS A 111 -8.51 11.07 -7.16
C LYS A 111 -9.40 11.94 -6.26
N SER A 112 -10.66 12.15 -6.64
CA SER A 112 -11.61 12.93 -5.83
C SER A 112 -11.81 12.31 -4.44
N GLN A 113 -11.90 10.98 -4.35
CA GLN A 113 -12.01 10.26 -3.09
C GLN A 113 -10.76 10.45 -2.21
N LEU A 114 -9.56 10.34 -2.79
CA LEU A 114 -8.31 10.54 -2.07
C LEU A 114 -8.16 11.98 -1.57
N VAL A 115 -8.46 12.97 -2.43
CA VAL A 115 -8.45 14.39 -2.07
C VAL A 115 -9.41 14.69 -0.94
N ASP A 116 -10.65 14.18 -0.99
CA ASP A 116 -11.62 14.35 0.10
C ASP A 116 -11.11 13.78 1.41
N PHE A 117 -10.61 12.51 1.40
CA PHE A 117 -10.07 11.89 2.61
C PHE A 117 -8.91 12.70 3.21
N ILE A 118 -7.95 13.14 2.41
CA ILE A 118 -6.83 13.95 2.86
C ILE A 118 -7.30 15.30 3.40
N SER A 119 -8.18 16.00 2.66
CA SER A 119 -8.68 17.33 3.06
C SER A 119 -9.45 17.26 4.37
N GLN A 120 -10.36 16.29 4.54
CA GLN A 120 -11.12 16.11 5.76
C GLN A 120 -10.23 15.73 6.94
N THR A 121 -9.23 14.86 6.72
CA THR A 121 -8.28 14.48 7.77
C THR A 121 -7.45 15.67 8.24
N ASN A 122 -7.00 16.53 7.32
CA ASN A 122 -6.14 17.68 7.65
C ASN A 122 -6.91 18.90 8.16
N ALA A 123 -8.21 19.01 7.86
CA ALA A 123 -9.05 20.12 8.34
C ALA A 123 -9.53 19.94 9.79
N LYS A 124 -9.49 18.72 10.32
CA LYS A 124 -10.04 18.39 11.63
C LYS A 124 -8.96 18.23 12.71
N SER A 125 -9.36 18.40 13.96
CA SER A 125 -8.49 18.20 15.12
C SER A 125 -9.27 17.66 16.32
N GLY A 126 -8.56 17.19 17.34
CA GLY A 126 -9.13 16.70 18.60
C GLY A 126 -10.21 15.64 18.37
N THR A 127 -11.32 15.76 19.07
CA THR A 127 -12.45 14.81 19.03
C THR A 127 -13.09 14.73 17.63
N GLU A 128 -13.14 15.82 16.86
CA GLU A 128 -13.69 15.80 15.53
C GLU A 128 -12.85 14.91 14.58
N LEU A 129 -11.53 15.04 14.64
CA LEU A 129 -10.63 14.16 13.88
C LEU A 129 -10.76 12.70 14.31
N GLN A 130 -10.81 12.45 15.63
CA GLN A 130 -10.97 11.10 16.16
C GLN A 130 -12.27 10.45 15.64
N ASN A 131 -13.39 11.16 15.68
CA ASN A 131 -14.67 10.65 15.18
C ASN A 131 -14.63 10.40 13.67
N TYR A 132 -14.05 11.32 12.91
CA TYR A 132 -13.89 11.17 11.47
C TYR A 132 -13.05 9.94 11.12
N LEU A 133 -11.86 9.80 11.69
CA LEU A 133 -10.98 8.66 11.42
C LEU A 133 -11.63 7.34 11.84
N SER A 134 -12.28 7.28 13.00
CA SER A 134 -13.01 6.07 13.44
C SER A 134 -14.15 5.69 12.48
N SER A 135 -14.73 6.67 11.78
CA SER A 135 -15.75 6.42 10.75
C SER A 135 -15.14 5.94 9.43
N LYS A 136 -13.87 6.27 9.14
CA LYS A 136 -13.22 6.06 7.84
C LYS A 136 -12.21 4.92 7.83
N MET A 137 -11.70 4.49 8.98
CA MET A 137 -10.69 3.43 9.06
C MET A 137 -10.79 2.62 10.34
N ASP A 138 -10.16 1.45 10.37
CA ASP A 138 -9.86 0.75 11.62
C ASP A 138 -8.61 1.38 12.25
N VAL A 139 -8.83 2.29 13.19
CA VAL A 139 -7.75 3.03 13.88
C VAL A 139 -6.86 2.06 14.67
N ASN A 140 -7.42 0.99 15.24
CA ASN A 140 -6.63 0.00 15.99
C ASN A 140 -5.70 -0.79 15.07
N LEU A 141 -6.18 -1.18 13.87
CA LEU A 141 -5.33 -1.83 12.86
C LEU A 141 -4.19 -0.93 12.42
N PHE A 142 -4.46 0.35 12.18
CA PHE A 142 -3.45 1.34 11.84
C PHE A 142 -2.40 1.53 12.95
N LEU A 143 -2.85 1.65 14.21
CA LEU A 143 -1.95 1.77 15.36
C LEU A 143 -1.11 0.51 15.60
N LYS A 144 -1.67 -0.69 15.37
CA LYS A 144 -0.90 -1.95 15.39
C LYS A 144 0.19 -1.95 14.32
N THR A 145 -0.14 -1.52 13.10
CA THR A 145 0.84 -1.39 12.01
C THR A 145 1.98 -0.45 12.42
N TYR A 146 1.65 0.70 13.00
CA TYR A 146 2.64 1.64 13.52
C TYR A 146 3.51 1.05 14.63
N ALA A 147 2.91 0.36 15.59
CA ALA A 147 3.64 -0.26 16.69
C ALA A 147 4.66 -1.31 16.22
N VAL A 148 4.26 -2.16 15.27
CA VAL A 148 5.18 -3.13 14.65
C VAL A 148 6.31 -2.42 13.92
N ASN A 149 5.99 -1.38 13.16
CA ASN A 149 6.95 -0.58 12.39
C ASN A 149 8.03 0.04 13.28
N VAL A 150 7.62 0.70 14.37
CA VAL A 150 8.54 1.28 15.36
C VAL A 150 9.40 0.20 16.01
N THR A 151 8.82 -0.96 16.35
CA THR A 151 9.53 -2.09 16.96
C THR A 151 10.61 -2.65 16.02
N LEU A 152 10.36 -2.67 14.72
CA LEU A 152 11.32 -3.10 13.68
C LEU A 152 12.42 -2.06 13.42
N GLY A 153 12.27 -0.83 13.93
CA GLY A 153 13.17 0.27 13.61
C GLY A 153 13.12 0.69 12.14
N MET A 154 11.98 0.45 11.48
CA MET A 154 11.79 0.80 10.07
C MET A 154 11.72 2.31 9.91
N TRP A 155 12.60 2.86 9.08
CA TRP A 155 12.69 4.30 8.83
C TRP A 155 12.32 4.68 7.38
N ASP A 156 12.36 3.72 6.45
CA ASP A 156 12.02 3.93 5.04
C ASP A 156 10.55 3.59 4.76
N ASP A 157 9.66 4.37 5.35
CA ASP A 157 8.23 4.12 5.41
C ASP A 157 7.40 5.41 5.41
N TYR A 158 6.09 5.30 5.72
CA TYR A 158 5.17 6.44 5.85
C TYR A 158 5.62 7.48 6.91
N TRP A 159 6.17 7.02 8.05
CA TRP A 159 6.46 7.87 9.20
C TRP A 159 7.64 8.81 8.97
N ASN A 160 8.62 8.36 8.21
CA ASN A 160 9.83 9.13 7.93
C ASN A 160 9.91 9.59 6.46
N ASN A 161 10.13 8.68 5.53
CA ASN A 161 10.31 9.03 4.10
C ASN A 161 9.00 9.20 3.33
N LYS A 162 7.87 8.79 3.92
CA LYS A 162 6.53 8.89 3.33
C LYS A 162 6.43 8.11 2.01
N ASN A 163 6.88 6.85 2.05
CA ASN A 163 6.88 5.89 0.95
C ASN A 163 6.61 4.47 1.47
N ASN A 164 6.79 3.48 0.62
CA ASN A 164 6.74 2.06 0.95
C ASN A 164 5.46 1.62 1.65
N PHE A 165 4.33 2.10 1.15
CA PHE A 165 3.02 1.60 1.56
C PHE A 165 2.05 1.63 0.40
N TYR A 166 1.00 0.83 0.53
CA TYR A 166 -0.20 0.95 -0.27
C TYR A 166 -1.35 1.38 0.63
N PHE A 167 -2.42 1.82 0.02
CA PHE A 167 -3.69 1.99 0.71
C PHE A 167 -4.85 1.66 -0.22
N TYR A 168 -5.93 1.23 0.39
CA TYR A 168 -7.11 0.78 -0.30
C TYR A 168 -8.35 1.47 0.28
N PHE A 169 -9.23 1.94 -0.59
CA PHE A 169 -10.57 2.36 -0.23
C PHE A 169 -11.56 1.32 -0.74
N ASP A 170 -12.37 0.74 0.15
CA ASP A 170 -13.44 -0.18 -0.24
C ASP A 170 -14.70 0.57 -0.73
N SER A 171 -15.78 -0.17 -1.01
CA SER A 171 -17.05 0.41 -1.50
C SER A 171 -17.74 1.32 -0.48
N ASP A 172 -17.44 1.20 0.81
CA ASP A 172 -17.97 2.06 1.86
C ASP A 172 -17.07 3.26 2.17
N ASN A 173 -16.08 3.52 1.32
CA ASN A 173 -15.05 4.54 1.50
C ASN A 173 -14.25 4.36 2.80
N LYS A 174 -14.05 3.12 3.24
CA LYS A 174 -13.15 2.80 4.32
C LYS A 174 -11.72 2.75 3.80
N PHE A 175 -10.83 3.45 4.49
CA PHE A 175 -9.40 3.49 4.22
C PHE A 175 -8.69 2.37 4.96
N TYR A 176 -7.85 1.62 4.24
CA TYR A 176 -6.99 0.57 4.78
C TYR A 176 -5.55 0.84 4.41
N PHE A 177 -4.70 0.97 5.42
CA PHE A 177 -3.26 1.09 5.25
C PHE A 177 -2.63 -0.30 5.05
N ILE A 178 -1.73 -0.43 4.09
CA ILE A 178 -1.08 -1.69 3.73
C ILE A 178 0.43 -1.44 3.78
N PRO A 179 1.15 -1.96 4.79
CA PRO A 179 2.61 -1.83 4.87
C PRO A 179 3.28 -2.62 3.74
N TYR A 180 4.34 -2.08 3.16
CA TYR A 180 5.03 -2.71 2.04
C TYR A 180 6.53 -2.39 2.06
N ASP A 181 7.34 -3.31 1.50
CA ASP A 181 8.80 -3.18 1.35
C ASP A 181 9.58 -3.15 2.68
N TYR A 182 9.29 -4.16 3.54
CA TYR A 182 9.85 -4.34 4.88
C TYR A 182 10.88 -5.45 4.98
#